data_da54edc712e95d4214b361e5518e18aa
#
_entry.id   da54edc712e95d4214b361e5518e18aa
#
_cell.length_a   1.000
_cell.length_b   1.000
_cell.length_c   1.000
_cell.angle_alpha   90.00
_cell.angle_beta   90.00
_cell.angle_gamma   90.00
#
_symmetry.space_group_name_H-M   'P 1'
#
loop_
_entity.id
_entity.type
_entity.pdbx_description
1 polymer ?
#
loop_
_entity_poly.entity_id
_entity_poly.type
_entity_poly.pdbx_seq_one_letter_code
_entity_poly.pdbx_strand_id
1 'polypeptide(L)'
;MTEAQTEWTVDDVAARFAEAAETAHKLPRVRPGGYFNPWMTLAMQVPERYPDPERLYRPLPPSPQAVQRMLEVSRWVLWLEVEQRHLVWMRSSRYRWEQIGRRFACAARTAQRRYDAAIHLVTLHLNKGH
;
A
#
# COMPACT_ATOMS: atom_id res chain seq x y z
N MET A 1 15.50 -21.85 20.56
CA MET A 1 15.44 -20.95 20.31
C MET A 1 14.56 -20.68 19.43
N THR A 2 13.99 -20.19 19.44
CA THR A 2 13.10 -20.04 18.73
C THR A 2 13.08 -19.10 17.92
N GLU A 3 13.46 -18.79 17.42
CA GLU A 3 13.46 -17.92 16.66
C GLU A 3 12.49 -17.81 15.87
N ALA A 4 11.88 -18.37 15.84
CA ALA A 4 10.87 -18.36 15.01
C ALA A 4 10.05 -17.20 15.11
N GLN A 5 10.00 -16.52 16.08
CA GLN A 5 9.20 -15.53 16.14
C GLN A 5 9.71 -14.39 15.51
N THR A 6 9.51 -14.16 14.32
CA THR A 6 9.96 -13.04 13.66
C THR A 6 9.05 -11.94 13.92
N GLU A 7 9.51 -10.96 14.53
CA GLU A 7 8.75 -9.78 14.74
C GLU A 7 8.76 -8.93 13.49
N TRP A 8 7.66 -8.33 13.17
CA TRP A 8 7.60 -7.44 12.01
C TRP A 8 8.36 -6.15 12.31
N THR A 9 9.10 -5.68 11.33
CA THR A 9 9.76 -4.38 11.43
C THR A 9 9.05 -3.39 10.54
N VAL A 10 9.32 -2.10 10.74
CA VAL A 10 8.73 -1.07 9.89
C VAL A 10 9.16 -1.27 8.45
N ASP A 11 10.38 -1.69 8.22
CA ASP A 11 10.86 -1.92 6.86
C ASP A 11 10.12 -3.08 6.21
N ASP A 12 9.84 -4.13 6.97
CA ASP A 12 9.07 -5.27 6.45
C ASP A 12 7.67 -4.84 6.04
N VAL A 13 7.04 -4.03 6.87
CA VAL A 13 5.69 -3.57 6.60
C VAL A 13 5.67 -2.66 5.38
N ALA A 14 6.64 -1.75 5.29
CA ALA A 14 6.73 -0.86 4.14
C ALA A 14 6.95 -1.64 2.85
N ALA A 15 7.79 -2.67 2.90
CA ALA A 15 8.05 -3.50 1.73
C ALA A 15 6.79 -4.26 1.29
N ARG A 16 6.00 -4.72 2.25
CA ARG A 16 4.77 -5.43 1.92
C ARG A 16 3.74 -4.49 1.30
N PHE A 17 3.68 -3.24 1.76
CA PHE A 17 2.80 -2.26 1.14
C PHE A 17 3.26 -1.94 -0.28
N ALA A 18 4.57 -1.81 -0.48
CA ALA A 18 5.10 -1.52 -1.81
C ALA A 18 4.78 -2.65 -2.79
N GLU A 19 4.97 -3.88 -2.35
CA GLU A 19 4.64 -5.03 -3.19
C GLU A 19 3.14 -5.07 -3.48
N ALA A 20 2.32 -4.77 -2.48
CA ALA A 20 0.88 -4.80 -2.65
C ALA A 20 0.42 -3.74 -3.65
N ALA A 21 1.05 -2.58 -3.65
CA ALA A 21 0.73 -1.54 -4.62
C ALA A 21 1.09 -1.99 -6.03
N GLU A 22 2.27 -2.58 -6.17
CA GLU A 22 2.69 -3.07 -7.47
C GLU A 22 1.76 -4.16 -7.97
N THR A 23 1.35 -5.06 -7.11
CA THR A 23 0.43 -6.13 -7.46
C THR A 23 -0.91 -5.55 -7.90
N ALA A 24 -1.41 -4.57 -7.15
CA ALA A 24 -2.70 -3.94 -7.48
C ALA A 24 -2.65 -3.28 -8.84
N HIS A 25 -1.52 -2.64 -9.17
CA HIS A 25 -1.39 -1.99 -10.47
C HIS A 25 -1.32 -3.00 -11.61
N LYS A 26 -0.93 -4.22 -11.34
CA LYS A 26 -0.86 -5.25 -12.36
C LYS A 26 -2.17 -5.97 -12.59
N LEU A 27 -3.10 -5.84 -11.66
CA LEU A 27 -4.39 -6.51 -11.82
C LEU A 27 -5.30 -5.71 -12.74
N PRO A 28 -6.19 -6.40 -13.47
CA PRO A 28 -7.12 -5.70 -14.33
C PRO A 28 -8.06 -4.83 -13.51
N ARG A 29 -8.47 -3.71 -14.08
CA ARG A 29 -9.38 -2.82 -13.40
C ARG A 29 -10.81 -3.27 -13.65
N VAL A 30 -11.14 -4.41 -13.09
CA VAL A 30 -12.48 -4.93 -13.21
C VAL A 30 -13.16 -4.76 -11.86
N ARG A 31 -14.41 -4.34 -11.91
CA ARG A 31 -15.15 -4.17 -10.70
C ARG A 31 -15.94 -5.42 -10.41
N PRO A 32 -15.49 -6.28 -9.54
CA PRO A 32 -16.24 -7.49 -9.24
C PRO A 32 -17.45 -7.15 -8.40
N GLY A 33 -18.58 -7.63 -8.79
CA GLY A 33 -19.80 -7.33 -8.07
C GLY A 33 -19.78 -7.93 -6.69
N GLY A 34 -20.15 -7.16 -5.71
CA GLY A 34 -20.26 -7.64 -4.37
C GLY A 34 -18.97 -7.91 -3.63
N TYR A 35 -17.87 -7.62 -4.25
CA TYR A 35 -16.59 -7.86 -3.62
C TYR A 35 -15.97 -6.55 -3.15
N PHE A 36 -15.56 -6.51 -1.91
CA PHE A 36 -14.96 -5.30 -1.36
C PHE A 36 -13.50 -5.55 -1.02
N ASN A 37 -12.63 -4.74 -1.55
CA ASN A 37 -11.21 -4.77 -1.25
C ASN A 37 -10.74 -3.34 -1.11
N PRO A 38 -10.47 -2.87 0.12
CA PRO A 38 -10.11 -1.46 0.32
C PRO A 38 -8.88 -1.04 -0.46
N TRP A 39 -7.92 -1.94 -0.64
CA TRP A 39 -6.69 -1.60 -1.36
C TRP A 39 -7.00 -1.35 -2.83
N MET A 40 -7.79 -2.24 -3.43
CA MET A 40 -8.18 -2.07 -4.83
C MET A 40 -9.06 -0.85 -5.02
N THR A 41 -9.88 -0.53 -4.04
CA THR A 41 -10.69 0.67 -4.11
C THR A 41 -9.82 1.90 -4.21
N LEU A 42 -8.72 1.95 -3.46
CA LEU A 42 -7.79 3.05 -3.55
C LEU A 42 -7.15 3.12 -4.93
N ALA A 43 -6.79 1.98 -5.49
CA ALA A 43 -6.19 1.94 -6.80
C ALA A 43 -7.11 2.51 -7.87
N MET A 44 -8.42 2.29 -7.71
CA MET A 44 -9.37 2.77 -8.68
C MET A 44 -9.72 4.25 -8.49
N GLN A 45 -9.57 4.77 -7.29
CA GLN A 45 -9.90 6.16 -7.00
C GLN A 45 -8.83 7.13 -7.43
N VAL A 46 -7.59 6.71 -7.50
CA VAL A 46 -6.50 7.60 -7.85
C VAL A 46 -6.26 7.53 -9.36
N PRO A 47 -6.54 8.59 -10.08
CA PRO A 47 -6.35 8.57 -11.52
C PRO A 47 -4.88 8.48 -11.87
N GLU A 48 -4.58 7.82 -12.97
CA GLU A 48 -3.23 7.72 -13.43
C GLU A 48 -2.90 8.93 -14.24
N ARG A 49 -2.42 9.95 -13.59
CA ARG A 49 -2.08 11.17 -14.29
C ARG A 49 -0.80 11.05 -15.06
N TYR A 50 0.09 10.23 -14.58
CA TYR A 50 1.39 10.06 -15.20
C TYR A 50 1.55 8.58 -15.50
N PRO A 51 1.07 8.15 -16.65
CA PRO A 51 1.16 6.73 -16.98
C PRO A 51 2.61 6.30 -17.00
N ASP A 52 2.88 5.22 -16.35
CA ASP A 52 4.19 4.62 -16.32
C ASP A 52 4.33 3.82 -17.60
N PRO A 53 5.30 4.12 -18.45
CA PRO A 53 5.45 3.36 -19.69
C PRO A 53 5.59 1.87 -19.46
N GLU A 54 6.15 1.48 -18.34
CA GLU A 54 6.29 0.07 -18.03
C GLU A 54 4.98 -0.61 -17.82
N ARG A 55 3.97 0.12 -17.39
CA ARG A 55 2.65 -0.46 -17.19
C ARG A 55 1.95 -0.77 -18.49
N LEU A 56 2.33 -0.11 -19.55
CA LEU A 56 1.73 -0.37 -20.84
C LEU A 56 2.05 -1.75 -21.35
N TYR A 57 3.17 -2.28 -20.91
CA TYR A 57 3.53 -3.59 -21.36
C TYR A 57 3.14 -4.70 -20.45
N ARG A 58 2.90 -4.48 -19.26
CA ARG A 58 2.52 -5.40 -18.26
C ARG A 58 2.10 -6.73 -18.74
N PRO A 59 2.95 -7.44 -19.36
CA PRO A 59 2.59 -8.70 -20.02
C PRO A 59 2.32 -9.82 -19.06
N LEU A 60 2.90 -9.77 -17.88
CA LEU A 60 2.73 -10.87 -16.96
C LEU A 60 1.83 -10.48 -15.80
N PRO A 61 0.83 -11.29 -15.52
CA PRO A 61 0.01 -11.04 -14.32
C PRO A 61 0.81 -11.33 -13.06
N PRO A 62 0.38 -10.81 -11.93
CA PRO A 62 1.06 -11.12 -10.68
C PRO A 62 0.87 -12.58 -10.31
N SER A 63 1.82 -13.12 -9.55
CA SER A 63 1.72 -14.50 -9.12
C SER A 63 0.60 -14.66 -8.10
N PRO A 64 0.06 -15.87 -7.96
CA PRO A 64 -0.96 -16.09 -6.92
C PRO A 64 -0.47 -15.75 -5.53
N GLN A 65 0.81 -15.97 -5.26
CA GLN A 65 1.37 -15.64 -3.95
C GLN A 65 1.39 -14.14 -3.73
N ALA A 66 1.70 -13.37 -4.76
CA ALA A 66 1.68 -11.91 -4.65
C ALA A 66 0.28 -11.40 -4.39
N VAL A 67 -0.72 -11.98 -5.05
CA VAL A 67 -2.10 -11.61 -4.83
C VAL A 67 -2.51 -11.93 -3.40
N GLN A 68 -2.09 -13.08 -2.92
CA GLN A 68 -2.40 -13.48 -1.56
C GLN A 68 -1.83 -12.49 -0.56
N ARG A 69 -0.58 -12.08 -0.74
CA ARG A 69 0.03 -11.11 0.16
C ARG A 69 -0.65 -9.74 0.04
N MET A 70 -1.10 -9.39 -1.16
CA MET A 70 -1.83 -8.15 -1.33
C MET A 70 -3.14 -8.18 -0.54
N LEU A 71 -3.84 -9.30 -0.57
CA LEU A 71 -5.08 -9.44 0.18
C LEU A 71 -4.83 -9.33 1.68
N GLU A 72 -3.70 -9.82 2.12
CA GLU A 72 -3.34 -9.69 3.51
C GLU A 72 -3.13 -8.21 3.88
N VAL A 73 -2.42 -7.49 3.02
CA VAL A 73 -2.19 -6.05 3.23
C VAL A 73 -3.51 -5.29 3.23
N SER A 74 -4.47 -5.74 2.43
CA SER A 74 -5.77 -5.10 2.37
C SER A 74 -6.48 -5.08 3.72
N ARG A 75 -6.18 -6.04 4.57
CA ARG A 75 -6.73 -6.04 5.90
C ARG A 75 -6.04 -5.03 6.80
N TRP A 76 -4.75 -4.83 6.56
CA TRP A 76 -3.98 -3.90 7.38
C TRP A 76 -4.46 -2.47 7.24
N VAL A 77 -4.92 -2.08 6.04
CA VAL A 77 -5.37 -0.71 5.84
C VAL A 77 -6.63 -0.39 6.63
N LEU A 78 -7.33 -1.40 7.08
CA LEU A 78 -8.52 -1.16 7.90
C LEU A 78 -8.16 -0.60 9.27
N TRP A 79 -6.91 -0.74 9.68
CA TRP A 79 -6.45 -0.17 10.93
C TRP A 79 -6.11 1.31 10.78
N LEU A 80 -6.06 1.81 9.55
CA LEU A 80 -5.66 3.19 9.26
C LEU A 80 -6.87 4.04 8.95
N GLU A 81 -6.76 5.32 9.20
CA GLU A 81 -7.79 6.26 8.78
C GLU A 81 -7.70 6.48 7.29
N VAL A 82 -8.78 6.98 6.72
CA VAL A 82 -8.86 7.12 5.27
C VAL A 82 -7.69 7.93 4.72
N GLU A 83 -7.36 9.03 5.38
CA GLU A 83 -6.26 9.86 4.93
C GLU A 83 -4.94 9.13 4.97
N GLN A 84 -4.73 8.33 6.00
CA GLN A 84 -3.51 7.53 6.12
C GLN A 84 -3.44 6.48 5.02
N ARG A 85 -4.58 5.90 4.67
CA ARG A 85 -4.62 4.90 3.59
C ARG A 85 -4.15 5.51 2.28
N HIS A 86 -4.66 6.71 1.97
CA HIS A 86 -4.27 7.38 0.73
C HIS A 86 -2.79 7.74 0.73
N LEU A 87 -2.31 8.18 1.87
CA LEU A 87 -0.91 8.55 2.00
C LEU A 87 0.00 7.34 1.77
N VAL A 88 -0.32 6.23 2.40
CA VAL A 88 0.46 5.01 2.25
C VAL A 88 0.38 4.49 0.81
N TRP A 89 -0.80 4.57 0.21
CA TRP A 89 -0.98 4.15 -1.18
C TRP A 89 -0.09 4.96 -2.11
N MET A 90 -0.09 6.28 -1.95
CA MET A 90 0.70 7.12 -2.83
C MET A 90 2.17 6.82 -2.69
N ARG A 91 2.67 6.71 -1.46
CA ARG A 91 4.09 6.44 -1.28
C ARG A 91 4.46 5.05 -1.77
N SER A 92 3.61 4.07 -1.53
CA SER A 92 3.84 2.71 -2.01
C SER A 92 3.83 2.64 -3.53
N SER A 93 3.13 3.55 -4.17
CA SER A 93 3.09 3.66 -5.62
C SER A 93 4.19 4.54 -6.17
N ARG A 94 5.17 4.87 -5.33
CA ARG A 94 6.40 5.57 -5.72
C ARG A 94 6.22 7.05 -6.03
N TYR A 95 5.19 7.66 -5.47
CA TYR A 95 5.06 9.11 -5.57
C TYR A 95 6.13 9.75 -4.70
N ARG A 96 6.65 10.89 -5.16
CA ARG A 96 7.65 11.59 -4.40
C ARG A 96 7.01 12.37 -3.27
N TRP A 97 7.80 12.62 -2.23
CA TRP A 97 7.26 13.30 -1.06
C TRP A 97 6.69 14.68 -1.39
N GLU A 98 7.28 15.38 -2.37
CA GLU A 98 6.75 16.67 -2.78
C GLU A 98 5.37 16.54 -3.39
N GLN A 99 5.16 15.51 -4.18
CA GLN A 99 3.86 15.28 -4.78
C GLN A 99 2.82 14.93 -3.73
N ILE A 100 3.21 14.10 -2.78
CA ILE A 100 2.32 13.70 -1.70
C ILE A 100 1.98 14.91 -0.84
N GLY A 101 2.99 15.74 -0.54
CA GLY A 101 2.74 16.94 0.25
C GLY A 101 1.76 17.85 -0.41
N ARG A 102 1.87 18.02 -1.72
CA ARG A 102 0.92 18.88 -2.44
C ARG A 102 -0.49 18.33 -2.36
N ARG A 103 -0.63 17.02 -2.47
CA ARG A 103 -1.95 16.41 -2.41
C ARG A 103 -2.62 16.63 -1.07
N PHE A 104 -1.86 16.60 0.01
CA PHE A 104 -2.40 16.75 1.35
C PHE A 104 -2.18 18.15 1.94
N ALA A 105 -1.75 19.08 1.12
CA ALA A 105 -1.53 20.47 1.51
C ALA A 105 -0.61 20.59 2.71
N CYS A 106 0.50 19.88 2.66
CA CYS A 106 1.50 19.95 3.72
C CYS A 106 2.89 19.84 3.14
N ALA A 107 3.88 20.12 3.96
CA ALA A 107 5.27 20.03 3.52
C ALA A 107 5.65 18.57 3.31
N ALA A 108 6.62 18.36 2.44
CA ALA A 108 7.09 17.00 2.15
C ALA A 108 7.53 16.29 3.43
N ARG A 109 8.20 17.00 4.31
CA ARG A 109 8.66 16.42 5.55
C ARG A 109 7.50 16.00 6.45
N THR A 110 6.43 16.79 6.46
CA THR A 110 5.25 16.46 7.23
C THR A 110 4.58 15.20 6.66
N ALA A 111 4.51 15.11 5.34
CA ALA A 111 3.95 13.92 4.70
C ALA A 111 4.77 12.69 5.07
N GLN A 112 6.08 12.82 5.08
CA GLN A 112 6.95 11.71 5.43
C GLN A 112 6.72 11.26 6.88
N ARG A 113 6.58 12.21 7.76
CA ARG A 113 6.31 11.88 9.16
C ARG A 113 4.99 11.17 9.35
N ARG A 114 3.97 11.62 8.64
CA ARG A 114 2.66 11.00 8.73
C ARG A 114 2.69 9.58 8.17
N TYR A 115 3.46 9.38 7.10
CA TYR A 115 3.63 8.05 6.54
C TYR A 115 4.32 7.13 7.55
N ASP A 116 5.41 7.61 8.15
CA ASP A 116 6.14 6.81 9.12
C ASP A 116 5.25 6.44 10.29
N ALA A 117 4.39 7.35 10.73
CA ALA A 117 3.48 7.07 11.82
C ALA A 117 2.47 5.99 11.42
N ALA A 118 1.98 6.04 10.19
CA ALA A 118 1.03 5.04 9.72
C ALA A 118 1.67 3.67 9.64
N ILE A 119 2.88 3.59 9.10
CA ILE A 119 3.57 2.31 9.01
C ILE A 119 3.87 1.77 10.41
N HIS A 120 4.24 2.64 11.31
CA HIS A 120 4.53 2.24 12.69
C HIS A 120 3.27 1.68 13.36
N LEU A 121 2.14 2.31 13.11
CA LEU A 121 0.87 1.85 13.66
C LEU A 121 0.54 0.44 13.20
N VAL A 122 0.69 0.17 11.90
CA VAL A 122 0.44 -1.16 11.36
C VAL A 122 1.41 -2.17 11.97
N THR A 123 2.68 -1.78 12.10
CA THR A 123 3.67 -2.66 12.66
C THR A 123 3.32 -3.04 14.10
N LEU A 124 2.85 -2.08 14.87
CA LEU A 124 2.42 -2.35 16.23
C LEU A 124 1.25 -3.33 16.28
N HIS A 125 0.29 -3.14 15.40
CA HIS A 125 -0.85 -4.03 15.35
C HIS A 125 -0.44 -5.45 15.00
N LEU A 126 0.46 -5.60 14.05
CA LEU A 126 0.90 -6.92 13.65
C LEU A 126 1.64 -7.63 14.77
N ASN A 127 2.46 -6.90 15.50
CA ASN A 127 3.23 -7.51 16.56
C ASN A 127 2.42 -7.80 17.81
N LYS A 128 1.28 -7.09 17.96
CA LYS A 128 0.44 -7.35 19.06
C LYS A 128 -0.55 -8.40 18.78
N GLY A 129 -0.79 -8.71 17.57
CA GLY A 129 -1.88 -9.53 17.12
C GLY A 129 -1.69 -11.00 17.31
N HIS A 130 -0.86 -11.38 18.19
CA HIS A 130 -0.75 -12.78 18.39
C HIS A 130 -1.35 -13.19 19.66
#